data_4bf860f88c9dd01075dab158836ccf25
#
_entry.id   4bf860f88c9dd01075dab158836ccf25
#
_cell.length_a   1.000
_cell.length_b   1.000
_cell.length_c   1.000
_cell.angle_alpha   90.00
_cell.angle_beta   90.00
_cell.angle_gamma   90.00
#
_symmetry.space_group_name_H-M   'P 1'
#
loop_
_entity.id
_entity.type
_entity.pdbx_description
1 polymer ?
#
loop_
_entity_poly.entity_id
_entity_poly.type
_entity_poly.pdbx_seq_one_letter_code
_entity_poly.pdbx_strand_id
1 'polypeptide(L)'
;METGIVEIGHLVLESGVVLVNVQLAYERTGRLDAPHVLVCHALTGSHVTVGTDDYPGWWSGLVGKGKSIDTNELSVISFNALGGSDGSTGPLTVNPDTGELYRNLFPEVTIRDMVHAERRALTVLGVNRLRAVIGGSLGGMRVLEWGIMYPEGMDILFPMAVTPQSTKIGNMESPFGNSRNDMESFYPLIRAMNTHDIGRGRGGVELASRLISAKVVAFAFTHDPMFPTDEIRTFAYMIPNSIYCLVNTKHGYESFLTEFEKWGLIIKQSMEVALWRQSKSLYLASAL
;
A
#
# COMPACT_ATOMS: atom_id res chain seq x y z
N MET A 1 -10.56 -13.50 -11.43
CA MET A 1 -9.52 -12.45 -11.46
C MET A 1 -9.88 -11.49 -12.57
N GLU A 2 -9.76 -10.20 -12.31
CA GLU A 2 -10.02 -9.09 -13.23
C GLU A 2 -8.78 -8.18 -13.24
N THR A 3 -8.33 -7.75 -14.38
CA THR A 3 -7.29 -6.74 -14.55
C THR A 3 -7.83 -5.65 -15.46
N GLY A 4 -7.43 -4.41 -15.22
CA GLY A 4 -7.93 -3.30 -16.02
C GLY A 4 -7.23 -1.99 -15.69
N ILE A 5 -7.76 -0.94 -16.30
CA ILE A 5 -7.37 0.44 -16.04
C ILE A 5 -8.60 1.17 -15.52
N VAL A 6 -8.45 1.91 -14.44
CA VAL A 6 -9.49 2.77 -13.89
C VAL A 6 -9.09 4.23 -14.07
N GLU A 7 -9.96 4.98 -14.77
CA GLU A 7 -9.78 6.42 -14.99
C GLU A 7 -10.38 7.18 -13.80
N ILE A 8 -9.59 8.11 -13.23
CA ILE A 8 -10.00 8.91 -12.06
C ILE A 8 -10.13 10.41 -12.37
N GLY A 9 -9.96 10.79 -13.65
CA GLY A 9 -10.04 12.17 -14.11
C GLY A 9 -8.85 13.03 -13.68
N HIS A 10 -9.09 14.28 -13.29
CA HIS A 10 -8.02 15.17 -12.84
C HIS A 10 -7.65 14.92 -11.39
N LEU A 11 -6.37 15.01 -11.06
CA LEU A 11 -5.85 14.91 -9.70
C LEU A 11 -5.01 16.14 -9.37
N VAL A 12 -5.40 16.86 -8.33
CA VAL A 12 -4.56 17.94 -7.79
C VAL A 12 -3.54 17.30 -6.86
N LEU A 13 -2.26 17.45 -7.18
CA LEU A 13 -1.15 16.97 -6.39
C LEU A 13 -0.91 17.84 -5.16
N GLU A 14 -0.20 17.32 -4.16
CA GLU A 14 0.19 18.06 -2.96
C GLU A 14 1.00 19.32 -3.29
N SER A 15 1.73 19.32 -4.40
CA SER A 15 2.44 20.49 -4.97
C SER A 15 1.53 21.58 -5.53
N GLY A 16 0.22 21.30 -5.72
CA GLY A 16 -0.73 22.16 -6.41
C GLY A 16 -0.78 21.96 -7.92
N VAL A 17 0.09 21.16 -8.51
CA VAL A 17 0.04 20.80 -9.93
C VAL A 17 -1.19 19.92 -10.19
N VAL A 18 -1.87 20.15 -11.31
CA VAL A 18 -3.03 19.33 -11.72
C VAL A 18 -2.56 18.33 -12.78
N LEU A 19 -2.62 17.05 -12.44
CA LEU A 19 -2.53 15.99 -13.43
C LEU A 19 -3.90 15.76 -14.07
N VAL A 20 -3.96 15.71 -15.39
CA VAL A 20 -5.20 15.47 -16.14
C VAL A 20 -5.23 14.03 -16.67
N ASN A 21 -6.45 13.49 -16.86
CA ASN A 21 -6.66 12.14 -17.39
C ASN A 21 -5.88 11.05 -16.64
N VAL A 22 -5.86 11.17 -15.30
CA VAL A 22 -5.14 10.21 -14.45
C VAL A 22 -5.86 8.87 -14.47
N GLN A 23 -5.07 7.81 -14.63
CA GLN A 23 -5.53 6.43 -14.60
C GLN A 23 -4.61 5.56 -13.75
N LEU A 24 -5.17 4.52 -13.17
CA LEU A 24 -4.41 3.48 -12.46
C LEU A 24 -4.72 2.10 -13.06
N ALA A 25 -3.67 1.34 -13.34
CA ALA A 25 -3.81 -0.09 -13.63
C ALA A 25 -4.10 -0.85 -12.33
N TYR A 26 -4.94 -1.88 -12.40
CA TYR A 26 -5.31 -2.67 -11.23
C TYR A 26 -5.46 -4.15 -11.53
N GLU A 27 -5.28 -4.95 -10.49
CA GLU A 27 -5.72 -6.33 -10.39
C GLU A 27 -6.77 -6.43 -9.29
N ARG A 28 -7.86 -7.16 -9.56
CA ARG A 28 -8.88 -7.50 -8.58
C ARG A 28 -9.14 -9.01 -8.61
N THR A 29 -9.09 -9.65 -7.45
CA THR A 29 -9.32 -11.09 -7.32
C THR A 29 -10.23 -11.41 -6.14
N GLY A 30 -10.90 -12.55 -6.17
CA GLY A 30 -11.87 -12.96 -5.17
C GLY A 30 -13.30 -12.53 -5.50
N ARG A 31 -14.16 -12.57 -4.51
CA ARG A 31 -15.58 -12.26 -4.65
C ARG A 31 -15.80 -10.75 -4.65
N LEU A 32 -16.51 -10.23 -5.64
CA LEU A 32 -16.73 -8.79 -5.79
C LEU A 32 -17.60 -8.18 -4.68
N ASP A 33 -18.47 -8.99 -4.07
CA ASP A 33 -19.38 -8.64 -2.98
C ASP A 33 -18.79 -8.86 -1.57
N ALA A 34 -17.57 -9.39 -1.49
CA ALA A 34 -16.90 -9.67 -0.23
C ALA A 34 -16.18 -8.42 0.32
N PRO A 35 -15.82 -8.40 1.62
CA PRO A 35 -15.02 -7.32 2.18
C PRO A 35 -13.70 -7.12 1.43
N HIS A 36 -13.35 -5.86 1.16
CA HIS A 36 -12.23 -5.51 0.30
C HIS A 36 -10.93 -5.34 1.07
N VAL A 37 -9.84 -5.90 0.54
CA VAL A 37 -8.46 -5.69 1.01
C VAL A 37 -7.69 -4.96 -0.09
N LEU A 38 -7.09 -3.83 0.24
CA LEU A 38 -6.18 -3.11 -0.63
C LEU A 38 -4.76 -3.58 -0.38
N VAL A 39 -4.09 -4.04 -1.44
CA VAL A 39 -2.67 -4.40 -1.41
C VAL A 39 -1.87 -3.29 -2.07
N CYS A 40 -0.91 -2.73 -1.33
CA CYS A 40 0.01 -1.70 -1.80
C CYS A 40 1.37 -2.35 -2.09
N HIS A 41 1.79 -2.38 -3.35
CA HIS A 41 3.05 -3.02 -3.76
C HIS A 41 4.28 -2.22 -3.31
N ALA A 42 5.42 -2.92 -3.17
CA ALA A 42 6.73 -2.32 -2.94
C ALA A 42 7.29 -1.66 -4.22
N LEU A 43 8.41 -0.95 -4.11
CA LEU A 43 9.04 -0.22 -5.23
C LEU A 43 9.20 -1.08 -6.50
N THR A 44 9.50 -2.35 -6.34
CA THR A 44 9.78 -3.31 -7.42
C THR A 44 8.58 -4.13 -7.85
N GLY A 45 7.46 -3.97 -7.14
CA GLY A 45 6.22 -4.64 -7.45
C GLY A 45 5.39 -3.89 -8.49
N SER A 46 4.22 -4.44 -8.78
CA SER A 46 3.20 -3.85 -9.62
C SER A 46 1.81 -4.20 -9.07
N HIS A 47 0.76 -3.84 -9.79
CA HIS A 47 -0.60 -4.24 -9.44
C HIS A 47 -0.82 -5.76 -9.53
N VAL A 48 0.05 -6.52 -10.21
CA VAL A 48 -0.09 -7.98 -10.37
C VAL A 48 0.33 -8.68 -9.07
N THR A 49 -0.59 -8.75 -8.12
CA THR A 49 -0.36 -9.34 -6.79
C THR A 49 -0.51 -10.85 -6.81
N VAL A 50 -1.54 -11.37 -7.44
CA VAL A 50 -1.84 -12.80 -7.56
C VAL A 50 -1.41 -13.36 -8.90
N GLY A 51 -1.70 -12.66 -9.98
CA GLY A 51 -1.37 -13.09 -11.35
C GLY A 51 -2.11 -14.36 -11.77
N THR A 52 -1.57 -15.05 -12.74
CA THR A 52 -2.08 -16.32 -13.25
C THR A 52 -1.16 -17.50 -12.87
N ASP A 53 -1.60 -18.73 -13.14
CA ASP A 53 -0.76 -19.93 -12.92
C ASP A 53 0.52 -19.90 -13.77
N ASP A 54 0.45 -19.35 -14.99
CA ASP A 54 1.59 -19.23 -15.90
C ASP A 54 2.51 -18.04 -15.52
N TYR A 55 1.92 -16.99 -14.93
CA TYR A 55 2.61 -15.75 -14.54
C TYR A 55 2.17 -15.36 -13.14
N PRO A 56 2.69 -16.01 -12.09
CA PRO A 56 2.31 -15.75 -10.71
C PRO A 56 2.71 -14.33 -10.28
N GLY A 57 1.80 -13.65 -9.60
CA GLY A 57 2.08 -12.33 -9.00
C GLY A 57 3.01 -12.43 -7.79
N TRP A 58 3.55 -11.29 -7.40
CA TRP A 58 4.60 -11.20 -6.37
C TRP A 58 4.15 -11.61 -4.95
N TRP A 59 2.84 -11.65 -4.66
CA TRP A 59 2.26 -12.17 -3.42
C TRP A 59 1.31 -13.35 -3.63
N SER A 60 1.43 -14.03 -4.75
CA SER A 60 0.66 -15.25 -5.03
C SER A 60 0.81 -16.34 -3.95
N GLY A 61 1.89 -16.34 -3.18
CA GLY A 61 2.08 -17.21 -2.01
C GLY A 61 1.20 -16.84 -0.79
N LEU A 62 0.86 -15.57 -0.62
CA LEU A 62 0.09 -15.03 0.51
C LEU A 62 -1.41 -14.88 0.20
N VAL A 63 -1.73 -14.48 -1.04
CA VAL A 63 -3.09 -14.17 -1.51
C VAL A 63 -3.60 -15.25 -2.43
N GLY A 64 -4.79 -15.77 -2.20
CA GLY A 64 -5.42 -16.80 -3.03
C GLY A 64 -6.41 -17.64 -2.25
N LYS A 65 -7.04 -18.60 -2.92
CA LYS A 65 -8.01 -19.51 -2.30
C LYS A 65 -7.36 -20.34 -1.19
N GLY A 66 -7.91 -20.24 0.02
CA GLY A 66 -7.41 -20.96 1.20
C GLY A 66 -6.08 -20.45 1.76
N LYS A 67 -5.52 -19.34 1.23
CA LYS A 67 -4.28 -18.73 1.72
C LYS A 67 -4.54 -17.79 2.89
N SER A 68 -3.50 -17.13 3.39
CA SER A 68 -3.62 -16.22 4.54
C SER A 68 -4.56 -15.05 4.27
N ILE A 69 -4.57 -14.53 3.03
CA ILE A 69 -5.59 -13.62 2.51
C ILE A 69 -6.45 -14.44 1.55
N ASP A 70 -7.55 -14.98 2.09
CA ASP A 70 -8.37 -15.97 1.39
C ASP A 70 -9.35 -15.29 0.42
N THR A 71 -9.16 -15.52 -0.86
CA THR A 71 -10.01 -14.97 -1.92
C THR A 71 -11.38 -15.66 -2.04
N ASN A 72 -11.66 -16.73 -1.28
CA ASN A 72 -13.01 -17.26 -1.11
C ASN A 72 -13.86 -16.33 -0.22
N GLU A 73 -13.24 -15.60 0.72
CA GLU A 73 -13.87 -14.77 1.73
C GLU A 73 -13.68 -13.27 1.51
N LEU A 74 -12.68 -12.89 0.70
CA LEU A 74 -12.24 -11.50 0.52
C LEU A 74 -12.17 -11.13 -0.96
N SER A 75 -12.40 -9.85 -1.24
CA SER A 75 -12.07 -9.20 -2.51
C SER A 75 -10.74 -8.47 -2.35
N VAL A 76 -9.73 -8.84 -3.11
CA VAL A 76 -8.39 -8.22 -3.02
C VAL A 76 -8.19 -7.33 -4.23
N ILE A 77 -7.79 -6.09 -4.01
CA ILE A 77 -7.52 -5.09 -5.04
C ILE A 77 -6.10 -4.58 -4.85
N SER A 78 -5.37 -4.46 -5.94
CA SER A 78 -4.05 -3.81 -5.97
C SER A 78 -3.99 -2.86 -7.15
N PHE A 79 -3.48 -1.64 -6.92
CA PHE A 79 -3.21 -0.67 -7.97
C PHE A 79 -1.72 -0.55 -8.20
N ASN A 80 -1.34 -0.34 -9.47
CA ASN A 80 -0.01 0.16 -9.75
C ASN A 80 0.08 1.63 -9.31
N ALA A 81 1.15 1.97 -8.58
CA ALA A 81 1.28 3.30 -7.98
C ALA A 81 1.29 4.41 -9.04
N LEU A 82 0.67 5.56 -8.72
CA LEU A 82 0.81 6.79 -9.49
C LEU A 82 2.29 7.17 -9.59
N GLY A 83 2.76 7.51 -10.77
CA GLY A 83 4.17 7.79 -11.04
C GLY A 83 4.99 6.55 -11.40
N GLY A 84 4.43 5.35 -11.28
CA GLY A 84 5.04 4.10 -11.72
C GLY A 84 4.82 3.82 -13.21
N SER A 85 5.19 2.60 -13.62
CA SER A 85 4.97 2.04 -14.95
C SER A 85 3.69 1.19 -15.02
N ASP A 86 3.63 0.27 -15.94
CA ASP A 86 2.64 -0.82 -15.99
C ASP A 86 1.17 -0.34 -16.08
N GLY A 87 0.92 0.74 -16.84
CA GLY A 87 -0.43 1.20 -17.18
C GLY A 87 -1.01 2.29 -16.26
N SER A 88 -0.37 2.61 -15.13
CA SER A 88 -0.73 3.81 -14.36
C SER A 88 -0.08 5.07 -14.93
N THR A 89 -0.72 6.21 -14.68
CA THR A 89 -0.16 7.51 -15.06
C THR A 89 1.20 7.73 -14.41
N GLY A 90 2.20 8.01 -15.23
CA GLY A 90 3.60 8.17 -14.85
C GLY A 90 4.44 8.76 -16.00
N PRO A 91 5.77 8.74 -15.91
CA PRO A 91 6.67 9.30 -16.92
C PRO A 91 6.46 8.76 -18.34
N LEU A 92 6.02 7.53 -18.49
CA LEU A 92 5.75 6.92 -19.80
C LEU A 92 4.31 7.14 -20.30
N THR A 93 3.53 7.96 -19.62
CA THR A 93 2.21 8.38 -20.09
C THR A 93 2.34 9.58 -21.02
N VAL A 94 1.47 9.68 -22.03
CA VAL A 94 1.39 10.83 -22.91
C VAL A 94 0.88 12.04 -22.11
N ASN A 95 1.64 13.12 -22.14
CA ASN A 95 1.21 14.42 -21.64
C ASN A 95 0.16 15.00 -22.60
N PRO A 96 -1.09 15.23 -22.17
CA PRO A 96 -2.14 15.73 -23.06
C PRO A 96 -1.90 17.14 -23.59
N ASP A 97 -1.07 17.95 -22.92
CA ASP A 97 -0.76 19.31 -23.35
C ASP A 97 0.24 19.36 -24.52
N THR A 98 1.13 18.36 -24.60
CA THR A 98 2.20 18.31 -25.61
C THR A 98 2.00 17.21 -26.65
N GLY A 99 1.24 16.16 -26.33
CA GLY A 99 1.10 14.97 -27.15
C GLY A 99 2.31 14.01 -27.09
N GLU A 100 3.31 14.30 -26.27
CA GLU A 100 4.52 13.49 -26.06
C GLU A 100 4.51 12.83 -24.67
N LEU A 101 5.38 11.84 -24.44
CA LEU A 101 5.53 11.25 -23.12
C LEU A 101 6.06 12.28 -22.11
N TYR A 102 5.57 12.23 -20.88
CA TYR A 102 6.03 13.12 -19.80
C TYR A 102 7.54 13.02 -19.56
N ARG A 103 8.07 11.80 -19.49
CA ARG A 103 9.48 11.51 -19.16
C ARG A 103 9.94 12.28 -17.92
N ASN A 104 11.05 13.02 -18.02
CA ASN A 104 11.61 13.87 -16.96
C ASN A 104 10.75 15.11 -16.63
N LEU A 105 9.73 15.41 -17.42
CA LEU A 105 8.75 16.46 -17.14
C LEU A 105 7.57 15.98 -16.29
N PHE A 106 7.53 14.70 -15.95
CA PHE A 106 6.51 14.19 -15.03
C PHE A 106 6.62 14.91 -13.67
N PRO A 107 5.51 15.48 -13.13
CA PRO A 107 5.57 16.24 -11.90
C PRO A 107 5.97 15.35 -10.72
N GLU A 108 6.53 15.98 -9.71
CA GLU A 108 6.83 15.28 -8.45
C GLU A 108 5.53 14.83 -7.79
N VAL A 109 5.46 13.55 -7.45
CA VAL A 109 4.37 12.94 -6.70
C VAL A 109 4.86 12.54 -5.32
N THR A 110 3.96 12.56 -4.35
CA THR A 110 4.21 12.14 -2.97
C THR A 110 3.47 10.85 -2.66
N ILE A 111 3.79 10.23 -1.51
CA ILE A 111 3.02 9.08 -1.00
C ILE A 111 1.54 9.47 -0.81
N ARG A 112 1.25 10.72 -0.41
CA ARG A 112 -0.12 11.22 -0.23
C ARG A 112 -0.87 11.31 -1.56
N ASP A 113 -0.20 11.74 -2.62
CA ASP A 113 -0.78 11.79 -3.97
C ASP A 113 -1.14 10.38 -4.46
N MET A 114 -0.28 9.39 -4.21
CA MET A 114 -0.56 7.99 -4.53
C MET A 114 -1.82 7.50 -3.79
N VAL A 115 -1.92 7.78 -2.48
CA VAL A 115 -3.07 7.38 -1.67
C VAL A 115 -4.35 8.10 -2.11
N HIS A 116 -4.26 9.39 -2.49
CA HIS A 116 -5.41 10.11 -3.07
C HIS A 116 -5.88 9.49 -4.38
N ALA A 117 -4.95 9.11 -5.28
CA ALA A 117 -5.27 8.45 -6.53
C ALA A 117 -5.96 7.10 -6.28
N GLU A 118 -5.41 6.27 -5.38
CA GLU A 118 -5.99 4.98 -5.00
C GLU A 118 -7.40 5.14 -4.39
N ARG A 119 -7.61 6.13 -3.51
CA ARG A 119 -8.93 6.41 -2.93
C ARG A 119 -9.96 6.76 -4.00
N ARG A 120 -9.60 7.58 -4.96
CA ARG A 120 -10.48 7.93 -6.10
C ARG A 120 -10.76 6.73 -6.97
N ALA A 121 -9.74 5.91 -7.26
CA ALA A 121 -9.88 4.68 -8.03
C ALA A 121 -10.86 3.70 -7.36
N LEU A 122 -10.72 3.49 -6.05
CA LEU A 122 -11.66 2.68 -5.27
C LEU A 122 -13.09 3.21 -5.36
N THR A 123 -13.27 4.54 -5.29
CA THR A 123 -14.59 5.16 -5.41
C THR A 123 -15.23 4.88 -6.79
N VAL A 124 -14.45 4.99 -7.88
CA VAL A 124 -14.93 4.67 -9.24
C VAL A 124 -15.29 3.17 -9.35
N LEU A 125 -14.53 2.29 -8.69
CA LEU A 125 -14.81 0.85 -8.63
C LEU A 125 -15.94 0.47 -7.66
N GLY A 126 -16.60 1.45 -7.02
CA GLY A 126 -17.70 1.22 -6.09
C GLY A 126 -17.27 0.74 -4.70
N VAL A 127 -15.98 0.85 -4.36
CA VAL A 127 -15.44 0.42 -3.05
C VAL A 127 -15.35 1.61 -2.10
N ASN A 128 -16.26 1.66 -1.13
CA ASN A 128 -16.33 2.77 -0.19
C ASN A 128 -15.56 2.55 1.12
N ARG A 129 -15.40 1.29 1.54
CA ARG A 129 -14.71 0.89 2.76
C ARG A 129 -13.85 -0.34 2.53
N LEU A 130 -12.72 -0.37 3.20
CA LEU A 130 -11.77 -1.47 3.14
C LEU A 130 -11.81 -2.28 4.45
N ARG A 131 -11.67 -3.58 4.34
CA ARG A 131 -11.40 -4.46 5.46
C ARG A 131 -10.00 -4.25 6.00
N ALA A 132 -9.04 -4.17 5.07
CA ALA A 132 -7.65 -3.94 5.41
C ALA A 132 -6.92 -3.21 4.30
N VAL A 133 -5.83 -2.51 4.67
CA VAL A 133 -4.79 -2.04 3.77
C VAL A 133 -3.48 -2.67 4.21
N ILE A 134 -2.75 -3.27 3.28
CA ILE A 134 -1.54 -4.03 3.55
C ILE A 134 -0.44 -3.71 2.54
N GLY A 135 0.80 -3.59 3.01
CA GLY A 135 1.95 -3.36 2.13
C GLY A 135 3.27 -3.24 2.88
N GLY A 136 4.37 -3.51 2.18
CA GLY A 136 5.72 -3.36 2.70
C GLY A 136 6.50 -2.26 1.99
N SER A 137 7.48 -1.65 2.67
CA SER A 137 8.36 -0.63 2.09
C SER A 137 7.56 0.56 1.53
N LEU A 138 7.70 0.93 0.25
CA LEU A 138 6.85 1.91 -0.44
C LEU A 138 5.36 1.62 -0.20
N GLY A 139 4.95 0.35 -0.25
CA GLY A 139 3.59 -0.06 0.08
C GLY A 139 3.24 0.24 1.53
N GLY A 140 4.17 0.02 2.47
CA GLY A 140 4.00 0.35 3.88
C GLY A 140 3.83 1.84 4.12
N MET A 141 4.57 2.70 3.40
CA MET A 141 4.40 4.16 3.45
C MET A 141 2.99 4.57 3.03
N ARG A 142 2.46 3.94 1.97
CA ARG A 142 1.06 4.15 1.54
C ARG A 142 0.07 3.67 2.60
N VAL A 143 0.30 2.51 3.23
CA VAL A 143 -0.54 1.99 4.32
C VAL A 143 -0.64 3.00 5.47
N LEU A 144 0.48 3.61 5.88
CA LEU A 144 0.48 4.63 6.94
C LEU A 144 -0.32 5.87 6.54
N GLU A 145 -0.10 6.40 5.34
CA GLU A 145 -0.84 7.56 4.84
C GLU A 145 -2.34 7.25 4.66
N TRP A 146 -2.72 6.03 4.25
CA TRP A 146 -4.11 5.59 4.22
C TRP A 146 -4.78 5.74 5.59
N GLY A 147 -4.12 5.26 6.66
CA GLY A 147 -4.67 5.35 8.02
C GLY A 147 -4.84 6.77 8.53
N ILE A 148 -3.96 7.69 8.12
CA ILE A 148 -3.97 9.09 8.54
C ILE A 148 -4.96 9.90 7.72
N MET A 149 -4.97 9.73 6.39
CA MET A 149 -5.78 10.53 5.48
C MET A 149 -7.26 10.09 5.49
N TYR A 150 -7.52 8.82 5.73
CA TYR A 150 -8.87 8.24 5.69
C TYR A 150 -9.15 7.36 6.91
N PRO A 151 -9.09 7.89 8.14
CA PRO A 151 -9.12 7.09 9.38
C PRO A 151 -10.36 6.20 9.50
N GLU A 152 -11.50 6.59 8.92
CA GLU A 152 -12.73 5.80 8.91
C GLU A 152 -12.85 4.87 7.68
N GLY A 153 -11.85 4.86 6.79
CA GLY A 153 -11.89 4.16 5.51
C GLY A 153 -11.60 2.66 5.59
N MET A 154 -11.02 2.19 6.71
CA MET A 154 -10.61 0.80 6.87
C MET A 154 -10.70 0.32 8.33
N ASP A 155 -10.70 -1.01 8.49
CA ASP A 155 -10.75 -1.62 9.83
C ASP A 155 -9.34 -1.89 10.37
N ILE A 156 -8.42 -2.35 9.51
CA ILE A 156 -7.07 -2.78 9.90
C ILE A 156 -6.03 -2.30 8.90
N LEU A 157 -4.85 -1.97 9.43
CA LEU A 157 -3.65 -1.64 8.68
C LEU A 157 -2.53 -2.65 9.00
N PHE A 158 -1.84 -3.09 7.96
CA PHE A 158 -0.68 -3.97 8.05
C PHE A 158 0.53 -3.30 7.39
N PRO A 159 1.14 -2.28 8.00
CA PRO A 159 2.40 -1.72 7.53
C PRO A 159 3.55 -2.68 7.84
N MET A 160 4.40 -2.97 6.84
CA MET A 160 5.52 -3.91 6.94
C MET A 160 6.82 -3.23 6.50
N ALA A 161 7.92 -3.49 7.22
CA ALA A 161 9.23 -2.95 6.88
C ALA A 161 9.14 -1.46 6.47
N VAL A 162 8.65 -0.62 7.38
CA VAL A 162 8.44 0.82 7.15
C VAL A 162 8.56 1.62 8.43
N THR A 163 9.16 2.80 8.34
CA THR A 163 9.25 3.81 9.38
C THR A 163 8.35 5.01 9.06
N PRO A 164 7.95 5.83 10.04
CA PRO A 164 7.06 6.98 9.81
C PRO A 164 7.67 8.10 8.97
N GLN A 165 8.99 8.13 8.90
CA GLN A 165 9.77 9.05 8.08
C GLN A 165 10.79 8.26 7.30
N SER A 166 11.14 8.74 6.11
CA SER A 166 12.23 8.14 5.35
C SER A 166 13.53 8.28 6.14
N THR A 167 14.09 7.17 6.56
CA THR A 167 15.51 7.10 6.86
C THR A 167 16.19 7.24 5.52
N LYS A 168 16.90 8.36 5.26
CA LYS A 168 17.55 8.65 3.96
C LYS A 168 18.02 7.34 3.34
N ILE A 169 17.11 6.73 2.56
CA ILE A 169 17.46 5.59 1.72
C ILE A 169 18.42 6.24 0.74
N GLY A 170 19.71 6.10 1.03
CA GLY A 170 20.76 6.78 0.27
C GLY A 170 20.51 6.54 -1.21
N ASN A 171 21.16 7.29 -2.07
CA ASN A 171 21.03 7.16 -3.52
C ASN A 171 20.93 5.66 -3.88
N MET A 172 19.70 5.13 -3.89
CA MET A 172 19.49 3.78 -4.38
C MET A 172 19.82 3.87 -5.87
N GLU A 173 21.08 3.60 -6.19
CA GLU A 173 21.40 3.10 -7.52
C GLU A 173 20.43 1.93 -7.72
N SER A 174 19.76 1.92 -8.87
CA SER A 174 18.75 0.92 -9.20
C SER A 174 19.11 -0.43 -8.59
N PRO A 175 18.34 -0.98 -7.64
CA PRO A 175 18.64 -2.30 -7.05
C PRO A 175 18.58 -3.42 -8.07
N PHE A 176 18.27 -3.14 -9.33
CA PHE A 176 17.96 -4.10 -10.38
C PHE A 176 18.96 -4.17 -11.52
N GLY A 177 20.11 -3.49 -11.44
CA GLY A 177 21.01 -3.48 -12.59
C GLY A 177 20.24 -3.06 -13.86
N ASN A 178 20.76 -3.35 -15.03
CA ASN A 178 20.18 -2.98 -16.33
C ASN A 178 18.95 -3.83 -16.77
N SER A 179 18.22 -4.48 -15.86
CA SER A 179 17.21 -5.49 -16.22
C SER A 179 15.77 -4.97 -16.38
N ARG A 180 15.48 -3.72 -16.02
CA ARG A 180 14.22 -3.05 -16.40
C ARG A 180 14.50 -1.87 -17.30
N ASN A 181 13.91 -1.89 -18.48
CA ASN A 181 14.04 -0.85 -19.52
C ASN A 181 13.39 0.51 -19.12
N ASP A 182 12.93 0.66 -17.87
CA ASP A 182 12.19 1.83 -17.44
C ASP A 182 12.71 2.41 -16.12
N MET A 183 13.90 2.97 -16.20
CA MET A 183 14.47 3.76 -15.11
C MET A 183 13.65 5.04 -14.86
N GLU A 184 12.97 5.57 -15.88
CA GLU A 184 12.25 6.84 -15.75
C GLU A 184 11.09 6.72 -14.75
N SER A 185 10.37 5.60 -14.72
CA SER A 185 9.26 5.36 -13.77
C SER A 185 9.71 5.05 -12.35
N PHE A 186 10.98 4.72 -12.12
CA PHE A 186 11.50 4.54 -10.76
C PHE A 186 11.76 5.85 -10.03
N TYR A 187 12.22 6.89 -10.75
CA TYR A 187 12.59 8.15 -10.12
C TYR A 187 11.47 8.81 -9.34
N PRO A 188 10.23 8.94 -9.86
CA PRO A 188 9.13 9.51 -9.08
C PRO A 188 8.83 8.72 -7.80
N LEU A 189 8.88 7.38 -7.86
CA LEU A 189 8.62 6.52 -6.72
C LEU A 189 9.72 6.65 -5.65
N ILE A 190 11.00 6.65 -6.05
CA ILE A 190 12.14 6.84 -5.14
C ILE A 190 12.08 8.24 -4.50
N ARG A 191 11.74 9.28 -5.27
CA ARG A 191 11.58 10.65 -4.74
C ARG A 191 10.45 10.72 -3.73
N ALA A 192 9.31 10.09 -4.02
CA ALA A 192 8.19 10.01 -3.09
C ALA A 192 8.59 9.30 -1.78
N MET A 193 9.35 8.20 -1.87
CA MET A 193 9.89 7.51 -0.69
C MET A 193 10.84 8.40 0.10
N ASN A 194 11.79 9.09 -0.56
CA ASN A 194 12.78 9.94 0.11
C ASN A 194 12.17 11.16 0.80
N THR A 195 10.99 11.60 0.36
CA THR A 195 10.25 12.73 0.96
C THR A 195 9.15 12.28 1.92
N HIS A 196 9.03 10.96 2.16
CA HIS A 196 8.04 10.41 3.07
C HIS A 196 8.25 10.89 4.49
N ASP A 197 7.26 11.56 5.04
CA ASP A 197 7.15 11.99 6.42
C ASP A 197 5.67 12.15 6.78
N ILE A 198 5.16 11.23 7.61
CA ILE A 198 3.76 11.29 8.05
C ILE A 198 3.47 12.52 8.90
N GLY A 199 4.48 13.06 9.58
CA GLY A 199 4.36 14.24 10.46
C GLY A 199 4.38 15.58 9.73
N ARG A 200 4.82 15.60 8.46
CA ARG A 200 4.94 16.82 7.66
C ARG A 200 3.59 17.53 7.52
N GLY A 201 3.52 18.78 8.02
CA GLY A 201 2.29 19.57 8.03
C GLY A 201 1.22 19.10 9.03
N ARG A 202 1.54 18.14 9.92
CA ARG A 202 0.60 17.57 10.92
C ARG A 202 1.10 17.73 12.37
N GLY A 203 2.08 18.58 12.60
CA GLY A 203 2.63 18.82 13.95
C GLY A 203 3.62 17.74 14.43
N GLY A 204 4.16 16.92 13.52
CA GLY A 204 5.13 15.88 13.80
C GLY A 204 4.53 14.47 13.81
N VAL A 205 5.43 13.47 13.87
CA VAL A 205 5.08 12.04 13.76
C VAL A 205 4.11 11.61 14.86
N GLU A 206 4.31 12.04 16.10
CA GLU A 206 3.46 11.64 17.22
C GLU A 206 2.01 12.09 17.03
N LEU A 207 1.78 13.36 16.64
CA LEU A 207 0.44 13.85 16.39
C LEU A 207 -0.20 13.19 15.18
N ALA A 208 0.56 12.96 14.11
CA ALA A 208 0.07 12.24 12.94
C ALA A 208 -0.33 10.79 13.28
N SER A 209 0.46 10.10 14.11
CA SER A 209 0.17 8.72 14.53
C SER A 209 -1.15 8.59 15.29
N ARG A 210 -1.51 9.61 16.06
CA ARG A 210 -2.78 9.64 16.81
C ARG A 210 -4.02 9.82 15.93
N LEU A 211 -3.86 10.21 14.66
CA LEU A 211 -4.96 10.29 13.70
C LEU A 211 -5.40 8.91 13.20
N ILE A 212 -4.57 7.87 13.37
CA ILE A 212 -4.89 6.52 12.94
C ILE A 212 -5.89 5.90 13.93
N SER A 213 -7.14 5.75 13.52
CA SER A 213 -8.20 5.13 14.31
C SER A 213 -8.31 3.61 14.10
N ALA A 214 -7.89 3.14 12.93
CA ALA A 214 -7.89 1.74 12.58
C ALA A 214 -6.96 0.91 13.50
N LYS A 215 -7.24 -0.38 13.64
CA LYS A 215 -6.29 -1.30 14.27
C LYS A 215 -5.03 -1.39 13.39
N VAL A 216 -3.85 -1.33 14.00
CA VAL A 216 -2.57 -1.50 13.29
C VAL A 216 -1.86 -2.74 13.77
N VAL A 217 -1.35 -3.55 12.85
CA VAL A 217 -0.38 -4.61 13.12
C VAL A 217 0.88 -4.29 12.34
N ALA A 218 1.85 -3.68 13.01
CA ALA A 218 3.10 -3.24 12.40
C ALA A 218 4.13 -4.39 12.40
N PHE A 219 4.56 -4.81 11.22
CA PHE A 219 5.54 -5.88 11.07
C PHE A 219 6.95 -5.34 10.91
N ALA A 220 7.85 -5.87 11.72
CA ALA A 220 9.29 -5.70 11.59
C ALA A 220 9.95 -7.07 11.39
N PHE A 221 11.02 -7.10 10.64
CA PHE A 221 11.73 -8.34 10.30
C PHE A 221 13.15 -8.29 10.87
N THR A 222 13.59 -9.34 11.56
CA THR A 222 14.98 -9.40 12.05
C THR A 222 15.95 -9.32 10.88
N HIS A 223 17.11 -8.71 11.09
CA HIS A 223 18.16 -8.53 10.07
C HIS A 223 17.73 -7.65 8.87
N ASP A 224 16.70 -6.81 9.02
CA ASP A 224 16.35 -5.80 8.03
C ASP A 224 17.39 -4.67 8.08
N PRO A 225 18.19 -4.45 7.00
CA PRO A 225 19.21 -3.41 6.99
C PRO A 225 18.64 -2.02 6.64
N MET A 226 17.40 -1.95 6.15
CA MET A 226 16.79 -0.72 5.65
C MET A 226 15.87 -0.06 6.67
N PHE A 227 15.11 -0.87 7.41
CA PHE A 227 14.11 -0.39 8.36
C PHE A 227 14.38 -0.98 9.74
N PRO A 228 15.06 -0.23 10.62
CA PRO A 228 15.46 -0.71 11.96
C PRO A 228 14.24 -1.14 12.79
N THR A 229 14.29 -2.36 13.32
CA THR A 229 13.17 -2.95 14.07
C THR A 229 12.78 -2.13 15.30
N ASP A 230 13.75 -1.45 15.94
CA ASP A 230 13.51 -0.60 17.11
C ASP A 230 12.78 0.71 16.73
N GLU A 231 13.05 1.26 15.56
CA GLU A 231 12.33 2.43 15.07
C GLU A 231 10.87 2.09 14.75
N ILE A 232 10.63 0.94 14.09
CA ILE A 232 9.27 0.44 13.82
C ILE A 232 8.54 0.19 15.15
N ARG A 233 9.20 -0.40 16.14
CA ARG A 233 8.62 -0.64 17.46
C ARG A 233 8.24 0.67 18.16
N THR A 234 9.15 1.63 18.19
CA THR A 234 8.93 2.94 18.81
C THR A 234 7.76 3.65 18.15
N PHE A 235 7.72 3.64 16.83
CA PHE A 235 6.61 4.20 16.08
C PHE A 235 5.28 3.50 16.35
N ALA A 236 5.26 2.16 16.36
CA ALA A 236 4.03 1.41 16.64
C ALA A 236 3.42 1.82 17.98
N TYR A 237 4.23 2.06 19.01
CA TYR A 237 3.72 2.50 20.33
C TYR A 237 3.13 3.92 20.35
N MET A 238 3.38 4.74 19.33
CA MET A 238 2.73 6.05 19.19
C MET A 238 1.28 5.94 18.68
N ILE A 239 0.91 4.80 18.09
CA ILE A 239 -0.42 4.57 17.51
C ILE A 239 -1.34 3.98 18.58
N PRO A 240 -2.52 4.58 18.87
CA PRO A 240 -3.37 4.19 20.00
C PRO A 240 -3.82 2.72 20.00
N ASN A 241 -4.09 2.15 18.80
CA ASN A 241 -4.62 0.78 18.65
C ASN A 241 -3.67 -0.06 17.80
N SER A 242 -2.47 -0.29 18.30
CA SER A 242 -1.44 -1.00 17.55
C SER A 242 -0.91 -2.24 18.26
N ILE A 243 -0.40 -3.15 17.45
CA ILE A 243 0.37 -4.32 17.84
C ILE A 243 1.68 -4.27 17.06
N TYR A 244 2.80 -4.33 17.75
CA TYR A 244 4.11 -4.55 17.14
C TYR A 244 4.36 -6.04 16.99
N CYS A 245 4.72 -6.47 15.79
CA CYS A 245 5.01 -7.86 15.46
C CYS A 245 6.44 -7.97 14.89
N LEU A 246 7.36 -8.50 15.72
CA LEU A 246 8.70 -8.83 15.26
C LEU A 246 8.71 -10.25 14.71
N VAL A 247 9.02 -10.38 13.43
CA VAL A 247 9.14 -11.68 12.75
C VAL A 247 10.61 -12.08 12.70
N ASN A 248 10.93 -13.26 13.27
CA ASN A 248 12.29 -13.79 13.19
C ASN A 248 12.54 -14.44 11.83
N THR A 249 13.41 -13.84 11.05
CA THR A 249 13.67 -14.19 9.65
C THR A 249 15.16 -14.38 9.38
N LYS A 250 15.46 -15.04 8.25
CA LYS A 250 16.84 -15.19 7.75
C LYS A 250 17.15 -14.22 6.58
N HIS A 251 16.11 -13.75 5.89
CA HIS A 251 16.23 -12.93 4.68
C HIS A 251 16.06 -11.42 4.94
N GLY A 252 15.91 -11.02 6.20
CA GLY A 252 15.80 -9.60 6.56
C GLY A 252 14.63 -8.92 5.85
N TYR A 253 14.92 -7.82 5.18
CA TYR A 253 13.94 -7.03 4.43
C TYR A 253 13.11 -7.83 3.43
N GLU A 254 13.71 -8.76 2.68
CA GLU A 254 13.02 -9.55 1.66
C GLU A 254 11.98 -10.54 2.23
N SER A 255 11.93 -10.71 3.54
CA SER A 255 11.06 -11.68 4.18
C SER A 255 9.57 -11.36 4.04
N PHE A 256 9.20 -10.09 3.86
CA PHE A 256 7.80 -9.75 3.58
C PHE A 256 7.35 -10.15 2.17
N LEU A 257 8.29 -10.47 1.28
CA LEU A 257 8.01 -10.97 -0.07
C LEU A 257 8.06 -12.50 -0.18
N THR A 258 8.66 -13.19 0.79
CA THR A 258 9.04 -14.61 0.62
C THR A 258 8.63 -15.52 1.76
N GLU A 259 8.77 -15.12 3.04
CA GLU A 259 8.61 -16.02 4.20
C GLU A 259 7.17 -15.97 4.78
N PHE A 260 6.15 -16.10 3.93
CA PHE A 260 4.72 -15.96 4.30
C PHE A 260 4.25 -16.90 5.41
N GLU A 261 4.83 -18.08 5.52
CA GLU A 261 4.51 -19.09 6.55
C GLU A 261 4.82 -18.58 7.97
N LYS A 262 5.73 -17.63 8.11
CA LYS A 262 6.11 -17.10 9.43
C LYS A 262 5.16 -16.04 9.96
N TRP A 263 4.48 -15.31 9.09
CA TRP A 263 3.69 -14.15 9.49
C TRP A 263 2.28 -14.08 8.88
N GLY A 264 2.01 -14.83 7.83
CA GLY A 264 0.72 -14.78 7.13
C GLY A 264 -0.46 -15.19 8.04
N LEU A 265 -0.26 -16.15 8.94
CA LEU A 265 -1.30 -16.57 9.90
C LEU A 265 -1.71 -15.40 10.83
N ILE A 266 -0.79 -14.52 11.20
CA ILE A 266 -1.09 -13.36 12.04
C ILE A 266 -2.05 -12.40 11.32
N ILE A 267 -1.88 -12.21 10.01
CA ILE A 267 -2.80 -11.41 9.18
C ILE A 267 -4.18 -12.04 9.18
N LYS A 268 -4.28 -13.34 8.88
CA LYS A 268 -5.54 -14.06 8.84
C LYS A 268 -6.30 -13.92 10.17
N GLN A 269 -5.67 -14.26 11.28
CA GLN A 269 -6.26 -14.17 12.62
C GLN A 269 -6.66 -12.73 12.99
N SER A 270 -5.85 -11.73 12.62
CA SER A 270 -6.15 -10.33 12.90
C SER A 270 -7.40 -9.86 12.17
N MET A 271 -7.61 -10.31 10.94
CA MET A 271 -8.82 -10.00 10.17
C MET A 271 -10.06 -10.72 10.72
N GLU A 272 -9.95 -11.98 11.15
CA GLU A 272 -11.06 -12.75 11.74
C GLU A 272 -11.55 -12.14 13.07
N VAL A 273 -10.64 -11.76 13.96
CA VAL A 273 -11.00 -11.12 15.25
C VAL A 273 -11.75 -9.81 15.06
N ALA A 274 -11.41 -9.04 14.03
CA ALA A 274 -12.10 -7.80 13.74
C ALA A 274 -13.52 -8.05 13.20
N LEU A 275 -13.76 -9.12 12.42
CA LEU A 275 -15.10 -9.55 11.99
C LEU A 275 -15.99 -9.86 13.18
N TRP A 276 -15.46 -10.59 14.16
CA TRP A 276 -16.22 -10.96 15.34
C TRP A 276 -16.64 -9.77 16.21
N ARG A 277 -15.81 -8.72 16.32
CA ARG A 277 -16.16 -7.48 17.03
C ARG A 277 -17.24 -6.67 16.33
N GLN A 278 -17.23 -6.60 15.02
CA GLN A 278 -18.25 -5.91 14.23
C GLN A 278 -19.61 -6.64 14.30
N SER A 279 -19.62 -7.97 14.20
CA SER A 279 -20.85 -8.76 14.33
C SER A 279 -21.50 -8.61 15.72
N LYS A 280 -20.72 -8.55 16.81
CA LYS A 280 -21.24 -8.26 18.15
C LYS A 280 -21.80 -6.85 18.29
N SER A 281 -21.15 -5.85 17.70
CA SER A 281 -21.65 -4.45 17.73
C SER A 281 -22.99 -4.32 17.00
N LEU A 282 -23.16 -4.99 15.86
CA LEU A 282 -24.42 -5.02 15.12
C LEU A 282 -25.52 -5.78 15.89
N TYR A 283 -25.19 -6.86 16.57
CA TYR A 283 -26.15 -7.62 17.42
C TYR A 283 -26.62 -6.79 18.63
N LEU A 284 -25.74 -6.02 19.26
CA LEU A 284 -26.09 -5.13 20.37
C LEU A 284 -26.90 -3.91 19.91
N ALA A 285 -26.65 -3.40 18.72
CA ALA A 285 -27.41 -2.28 18.14
C ALA A 285 -28.82 -2.67 17.67
N SER A 286 -29.03 -3.95 17.32
CA SER A 286 -30.34 -4.48 16.93
C SER A 286 -31.18 -5.00 18.10
N ALA A 287 -30.61 -5.02 19.32
CA ALA A 287 -31.27 -5.48 20.55
C ALA A 287 -31.69 -4.33 21.49
N LEU A 288 -31.45 -3.08 21.09
CA LEU A 288 -31.95 -1.85 21.71
C LEU A 288 -33.00 -1.19 20.82
#